data_565c26afc11073a94d2afdb8ecb75c74
#
_entry.id   565c26afc11073a94d2afdb8ecb75c74
#
_cell.length_a   1.000
_cell.length_b   1.000
_cell.length_c   1.000
_cell.angle_alpha   90.00
_cell.angle_beta   90.00
_cell.angle_gamma   90.00
#
_symmetry.space_group_name_H-M   'P 1'
#
loop_
_entity.id
_entity.type
_entity.pdbx_description
1 polymer ?
#
loop_
_entity_poly.entity_id
_entity_poly.type
_entity_poly.pdbx_seq_one_letter_code
_entity_poly.pdbx_strand_id
1 'polypeptide(L)'
;MLGKTMTEELRYYARSERHLQAFQTWLDGAKPAYPASVASGGSDVVQSKLFPLLKTQELGGIVLYAPTLGSTQTLLREAIKPAAPAGLVCYTDLQSSGKGRGSNTWSSPEGCLAFSFQSSFVDGTTLPFVQYLVSLAIIKAVEVVHVAVPGSAGPVRIKWPNDIYANQVKIGGILCQSEYRNGKFSVTTGVGINISNRSPTICLQDILGTEEQPCSVSKEEFLAAFCNAYEPMEKLFLEKGFEPFMTDYLARWLHTDQVVQVASGDDAGGKKVPAVIKGLTSTGCLLAQGDDGARLELYPDGNSFDFLSGLLKRKL
;
A
#
# COMPACT_ATOMS: atom_id res chain seq x y z
N MET A 1 5.47 -18.08 -21.27
CA MET A 1 4.26 -17.82 -22.09
C MET A 1 3.31 -17.00 -21.23
N LEU A 2 3.27 -15.68 -21.41
CA LEU A 2 2.24 -14.82 -20.83
C LEU A 2 0.99 -15.03 -21.69
N GLY A 3 -0.04 -15.61 -21.06
CA GLY A 3 -1.26 -16.01 -21.75
C GLY A 3 -2.00 -14.83 -22.38
N LYS A 4 -2.53 -15.04 -23.53
CA LYS A 4 -3.20 -14.16 -24.49
C LYS A 4 -4.54 -13.55 -24.02
N THR A 5 -4.85 -13.45 -22.71
CA THR A 5 -6.21 -13.16 -22.23
C THR A 5 -6.38 -11.86 -21.44
N MET A 6 -5.50 -10.86 -21.56
CA MET A 6 -5.57 -9.75 -20.59
C MET A 6 -5.37 -8.33 -21.13
N THR A 7 -5.55 -8.04 -22.40
CA THR A 7 -5.14 -6.75 -22.95
C THR A 7 -6.21 -5.98 -23.75
N GLU A 8 -7.45 -6.41 -23.75
CA GLU A 8 -8.43 -5.75 -24.63
C GLU A 8 -8.97 -4.43 -24.10
N GLU A 9 -8.71 -4.04 -22.82
CA GLU A 9 -9.29 -2.83 -22.23
C GLU A 9 -8.37 -1.99 -21.34
N LEU A 10 -7.05 -2.10 -21.42
CA LEU A 10 -6.18 -1.20 -20.65
C LEU A 10 -6.27 0.21 -21.23
N ARG A 11 -6.81 1.14 -20.45
CA ARG A 11 -6.98 2.53 -20.80
C ARG A 11 -6.09 3.41 -19.95
N TYR A 12 -5.59 4.49 -20.51
CA TYR A 12 -4.92 5.51 -19.72
C TYR A 12 -5.68 6.84 -19.79
N TYR A 13 -5.58 7.57 -18.70
CA TYR A 13 -6.23 8.84 -18.49
C TYR A 13 -5.21 9.84 -17.98
N ALA A 14 -5.27 11.07 -18.49
CA ALA A 14 -4.45 12.17 -18.03
C ALA A 14 -5.33 13.28 -17.51
N ARG A 15 -5.03 13.79 -16.31
CA ARG A 15 -5.81 14.84 -15.66
C ARG A 15 -5.64 16.21 -16.32
N SER A 16 -4.52 16.43 -16.99
CA SER A 16 -4.22 17.69 -17.68
C SER A 16 -3.39 17.45 -18.93
N GLU A 17 -3.30 18.47 -19.80
CA GLU A 17 -2.46 18.46 -21.00
C GLU A 17 -0.98 18.16 -20.67
N ARG A 18 -0.45 18.72 -19.59
CA ARG A 18 0.91 18.42 -19.12
C ARG A 18 1.11 16.93 -18.83
N HIS A 19 0.19 16.30 -18.15
CA HIS A 19 0.25 14.87 -17.85
C HIS A 19 0.10 14.02 -19.10
N LEU A 20 -0.75 14.43 -20.04
CA LEU A 20 -0.91 13.76 -21.33
C LEU A 20 0.39 13.79 -22.13
N GLN A 21 1.03 14.96 -22.26
CA GLN A 21 2.30 15.11 -22.98
C GLN A 21 3.42 14.31 -22.32
N ALA A 22 3.52 14.32 -20.99
CA ALA A 22 4.51 13.51 -20.27
C ALA A 22 4.33 12.01 -20.53
N PHE A 23 3.07 11.53 -20.57
CA PHE A 23 2.77 10.13 -20.84
C PHE A 23 3.04 9.75 -22.30
N GLN A 24 2.66 10.60 -23.25
CA GLN A 24 2.93 10.37 -24.67
C GLN A 24 4.43 10.32 -24.97
N THR A 25 5.19 11.29 -24.42
CA THR A 25 6.66 11.30 -24.56
C THR A 25 7.29 10.01 -24.02
N TRP A 26 6.76 9.53 -22.90
CA TRP A 26 7.22 8.25 -22.34
C TRP A 26 6.83 7.06 -23.23
N LEU A 27 5.59 7.00 -23.75
CA LEU A 27 5.13 5.92 -24.65
C LEU A 27 6.01 5.83 -25.91
N ASP A 28 6.35 6.95 -26.52
CA ASP A 28 7.19 7.02 -27.72
C ASP A 28 8.62 6.49 -27.47
N GLY A 29 9.16 6.77 -26.27
CA GLY A 29 10.48 6.33 -25.86
C GLY A 29 10.55 4.89 -25.35
N ALA A 30 9.55 4.46 -24.60
CA ALA A 30 9.59 3.20 -23.85
C ALA A 30 9.08 1.99 -24.64
N LYS A 31 8.24 2.20 -25.66
CA LYS A 31 7.56 1.12 -26.43
C LYS A 31 7.05 0.00 -25.51
N PRO A 32 6.10 0.29 -24.61
CA PRO A 32 5.65 -0.67 -23.62
C PRO A 32 5.08 -1.93 -24.26
N ALA A 33 5.22 -3.05 -23.59
CA ALA A 33 4.78 -4.36 -24.07
C ALA A 33 3.24 -4.49 -24.22
N TYR A 34 2.48 -3.53 -23.65
CA TYR A 34 1.02 -3.50 -23.71
C TYR A 34 0.54 -2.29 -24.50
N PRO A 35 -0.29 -2.49 -25.54
CA PRO A 35 -0.95 -1.38 -26.20
C PRO A 35 -1.95 -0.74 -25.22
N ALA A 36 -1.69 0.51 -24.83
CA ALA A 36 -2.64 1.30 -24.08
C ALA A 36 -3.37 2.23 -25.06
N SER A 37 -4.69 2.24 -25.05
CA SER A 37 -5.49 3.20 -25.81
C SER A 37 -5.77 4.44 -24.99
N VAL A 38 -5.70 5.63 -25.62
CA VAL A 38 -6.19 6.86 -24.99
C VAL A 38 -7.70 6.75 -24.85
N ALA A 39 -8.22 6.87 -23.65
CA ALA A 39 -9.66 6.97 -23.47
C ALA A 39 -10.13 8.33 -23.98
N SER A 40 -10.78 8.35 -25.12
CA SER A 40 -11.45 9.52 -25.69
C SER A 40 -12.95 9.41 -25.45
N GLY A 41 -13.47 10.21 -24.51
CA GLY A 41 -14.91 10.55 -24.41
C GLY A 41 -15.86 9.41 -23.98
N GLY A 42 -16.58 9.63 -22.92
CA GLY A 42 -17.63 8.77 -22.39
C GLY A 42 -17.71 8.93 -20.86
N SER A 43 -18.79 8.53 -20.22
CA SER A 43 -18.97 8.54 -18.76
C SER A 43 -17.98 7.58 -18.10
N ASP A 44 -16.73 8.00 -18.03
CA ASP A 44 -15.65 7.19 -17.51
C ASP A 44 -15.46 7.47 -16.03
N VAL A 45 -15.40 6.42 -15.25
CA VAL A 45 -15.25 6.45 -13.79
C VAL A 45 -14.03 7.25 -13.36
N VAL A 46 -12.92 7.17 -14.11
CA VAL A 46 -11.71 7.94 -13.79
C VAL A 46 -11.94 9.44 -13.95
N GLN A 47 -12.48 9.85 -15.10
CA GLN A 47 -12.71 11.28 -15.38
C GLN A 47 -13.83 11.87 -14.55
N SER A 48 -14.91 11.11 -14.32
CA SER A 48 -16.11 11.62 -13.65
C SER A 48 -16.06 11.50 -12.13
N LYS A 49 -15.35 10.49 -11.57
CA LYS A 49 -15.36 10.22 -10.14
C LYS A 49 -14.00 10.40 -9.47
N LEU A 50 -12.88 10.06 -10.13
CA LEU A 50 -11.57 10.14 -9.50
C LEU A 50 -10.94 11.54 -9.66
N PHE A 51 -10.78 12.01 -10.89
CA PHE A 51 -10.06 13.27 -11.15
C PHE A 51 -10.63 14.51 -10.44
N PRO A 52 -11.96 14.69 -10.30
CA PRO A 52 -12.50 15.83 -9.56
C PRO A 52 -12.14 15.87 -8.08
N LEU A 53 -11.79 14.70 -7.50
CA LEU A 53 -11.47 14.56 -6.08
C LEU A 53 -9.98 14.72 -5.80
N LEU A 54 -9.11 14.60 -6.81
CA LEU A 54 -7.67 14.72 -6.67
C LEU A 54 -7.24 16.18 -6.44
N LYS A 55 -6.52 16.40 -5.33
CA LYS A 55 -5.88 17.68 -4.97
C LYS A 55 -4.36 17.67 -5.16
N THR A 56 -3.82 16.53 -5.57
CA THR A 56 -2.40 16.30 -5.82
C THR A 56 -1.87 17.13 -6.98
N GLN A 57 -0.57 17.36 -7.02
CA GLN A 57 0.10 17.97 -8.18
C GLN A 57 0.49 16.92 -9.23
N GLU A 58 1.02 15.78 -8.78
CA GLU A 58 1.54 14.72 -9.63
C GLU A 58 0.77 13.40 -9.44
N LEU A 59 0.67 12.88 -8.20
CA LEU A 59 0.14 11.53 -7.95
C LEU A 59 -1.32 11.40 -8.40
N GLY A 60 -1.58 10.43 -9.27
CA GLY A 60 -2.88 10.26 -9.93
C GLY A 60 -3.12 11.23 -11.10
N GLY A 61 -2.09 12.04 -11.51
CA GLY A 61 -2.17 12.85 -12.72
C GLY A 61 -2.25 12.03 -13.99
N ILE A 62 -1.69 10.82 -13.96
CA ILE A 62 -1.81 9.80 -14.99
C ILE A 62 -2.38 8.53 -14.34
N VAL A 63 -3.43 8.00 -14.89
CA VAL A 63 -4.11 6.81 -14.39
C VAL A 63 -4.19 5.74 -15.48
N LEU A 64 -3.75 4.55 -15.14
CA LEU A 64 -4.01 3.32 -15.90
C LEU A 64 -5.16 2.57 -15.25
N TYR A 65 -6.14 2.22 -16.03
CA TYR A 65 -7.30 1.48 -15.56
C TYR A 65 -7.73 0.39 -16.53
N ALA A 66 -8.09 -0.74 -16.00
CA ALA A 66 -8.87 -1.75 -16.70
C ALA A 66 -9.80 -2.43 -15.68
N PRO A 67 -11.00 -2.87 -16.06
CA PRO A 67 -11.92 -3.59 -15.17
C PRO A 67 -11.29 -4.83 -14.55
N THR A 68 -10.50 -5.56 -15.34
CA THR A 68 -9.78 -6.75 -14.88
C THR A 68 -8.32 -6.72 -15.31
N LEU A 69 -7.42 -6.99 -14.38
CA LEU A 69 -5.98 -7.14 -14.62
C LEU A 69 -5.47 -8.41 -13.93
N GLY A 70 -4.34 -8.91 -14.39
CA GLY A 70 -3.60 -9.94 -13.66
C GLY A 70 -3.14 -9.43 -12.32
N SER A 71 -2.37 -8.35 -12.34
CA SER A 71 -1.90 -7.64 -11.16
C SER A 71 -1.45 -6.24 -11.53
N THR A 72 -1.92 -5.22 -10.82
CA THR A 72 -1.47 -3.83 -10.98
C THR A 72 0.02 -3.70 -10.65
N GLN A 73 0.50 -4.44 -9.66
CA GLN A 73 1.90 -4.50 -9.27
C GLN A 73 2.79 -5.04 -10.39
N THR A 74 2.40 -6.18 -10.97
CA THR A 74 3.14 -6.81 -12.09
C THR A 74 3.12 -5.91 -13.32
N LEU A 75 1.99 -5.27 -13.62
CA LEU A 75 1.88 -4.36 -14.75
C LEU A 75 2.88 -3.20 -14.63
N LEU A 76 2.90 -2.48 -13.50
CA LEU A 76 3.82 -1.36 -13.31
C LEU A 76 5.27 -1.80 -13.27
N ARG A 77 5.55 -2.94 -12.66
CA ARG A 77 6.93 -3.39 -12.47
C ARG A 77 7.56 -4.00 -13.72
N GLU A 78 6.80 -4.71 -14.54
CA GLU A 78 7.33 -5.50 -15.65
C GLU A 78 7.06 -4.90 -17.02
N ALA A 79 5.89 -4.33 -17.22
CA ALA A 79 5.46 -3.82 -18.51
C ALA A 79 5.72 -2.33 -18.69
N ILE A 80 5.61 -1.55 -17.61
CA ILE A 80 5.81 -0.11 -17.61
C ILE A 80 7.20 0.18 -17.03
N LYS A 81 8.22 -0.41 -17.65
CA LYS A 81 9.63 -0.31 -17.21
C LYS A 81 10.26 1.03 -17.52
N PRO A 82 11.47 1.25 -16.94
CA PRO A 82 11.66 2.11 -15.78
C PRO A 82 11.65 3.54 -16.25
N ALA A 83 11.23 4.45 -15.48
CA ALA A 83 10.95 5.84 -15.77
C ALA A 83 9.54 6.11 -16.31
N ALA A 84 8.55 5.35 -15.82
CA ALA A 84 7.18 5.81 -15.94
C ALA A 84 7.07 7.28 -15.48
N PRO A 85 6.22 8.08 -16.10
CA PRO A 85 6.02 9.45 -15.67
C PRO A 85 5.68 9.53 -14.19
N ALA A 86 6.19 10.57 -13.52
CA ALA A 86 5.85 10.84 -12.13
C ALA A 86 4.32 10.90 -11.95
N GLY A 87 3.84 10.38 -10.83
CA GLY A 87 2.43 10.43 -10.51
C GLY A 87 1.55 9.36 -11.18
N LEU A 88 2.14 8.42 -11.91
CA LEU A 88 1.38 7.32 -12.51
C LEU A 88 0.78 6.41 -11.43
N VAL A 89 -0.52 6.18 -11.51
CA VAL A 89 -1.28 5.24 -10.70
C VAL A 89 -1.95 4.22 -11.62
N CYS A 90 -1.86 2.94 -11.27
CA CYS A 90 -2.63 1.88 -11.92
C CYS A 90 -3.63 1.30 -10.93
N TYR A 91 -4.91 1.20 -11.28
CA TYR A 91 -5.89 0.49 -10.48
C TYR A 91 -6.85 -0.35 -11.33
N THR A 92 -7.54 -1.28 -10.67
CA THR A 92 -8.45 -2.22 -11.32
C THR A 92 -9.57 -2.61 -10.37
N ASP A 93 -10.69 -3.07 -10.93
CA ASP A 93 -11.80 -3.60 -10.15
C ASP A 93 -11.56 -5.02 -9.67
N LEU A 94 -10.84 -5.82 -10.46
CA LEU A 94 -10.58 -7.22 -10.17
C LEU A 94 -9.16 -7.62 -10.58
N GLN A 95 -8.46 -8.33 -9.69
CA GLN A 95 -7.19 -8.98 -10.03
C GLN A 95 -7.34 -10.49 -10.08
N SER A 96 -6.90 -11.10 -11.20
CA SER A 96 -6.90 -12.56 -11.36
C SER A 96 -5.67 -13.25 -10.77
N SER A 97 -4.59 -12.51 -10.52
CA SER A 97 -3.33 -13.02 -9.97
C SER A 97 -2.63 -12.00 -9.07
N GLY A 98 -3.40 -11.44 -8.11
CA GLY A 98 -2.90 -10.47 -7.14
C GLY A 98 -1.71 -11.02 -6.35
N LYS A 99 -0.73 -10.16 -6.06
CA LYS A 99 0.52 -10.51 -5.39
C LYS A 99 0.53 -10.03 -3.95
N GLY A 100 1.05 -10.87 -3.06
CA GLY A 100 1.45 -10.53 -1.69
C GLY A 100 2.96 -10.65 -1.50
N ARG A 101 3.44 -10.55 -0.26
CA ARG A 101 4.87 -10.71 0.07
C ARG A 101 5.29 -12.17 -0.09
N GLY A 102 6.55 -12.37 -0.53
CA GLY A 102 7.09 -13.69 -0.79
C GLY A 102 6.29 -14.45 -1.85
N SER A 103 5.81 -15.64 -1.53
CA SER A 103 4.96 -16.47 -2.38
C SER A 103 3.45 -16.28 -2.16
N ASN A 104 3.04 -15.35 -1.29
CA ASN A 104 1.64 -15.14 -0.98
C ASN A 104 0.89 -14.52 -2.16
N THR A 105 -0.39 -14.86 -2.26
CA THR A 105 -1.34 -14.24 -3.19
C THR A 105 -2.26 -13.28 -2.45
N TRP A 106 -2.72 -12.25 -3.15
CA TRP A 106 -3.77 -11.35 -2.68
C TRP A 106 -5.07 -11.63 -3.41
N SER A 107 -6.11 -11.98 -2.67
CA SER A 107 -7.46 -12.13 -3.23
C SER A 107 -8.07 -10.74 -3.45
N SER A 108 -8.48 -10.45 -4.66
CA SER A 108 -9.03 -9.15 -5.07
C SER A 108 -10.39 -9.35 -5.76
N PRO A 109 -11.43 -9.74 -5.01
CA PRO A 109 -12.78 -9.89 -5.55
C PRO A 109 -13.38 -8.51 -5.88
N GLU A 110 -14.52 -8.51 -6.54
CA GLU A 110 -15.31 -7.30 -6.75
C GLU A 110 -15.57 -6.58 -5.41
N GLY A 111 -15.43 -5.25 -5.41
CA GLY A 111 -15.49 -4.44 -4.18
C GLY A 111 -14.16 -4.23 -3.48
N CYS A 112 -13.13 -5.02 -3.77
CA CYS A 112 -11.77 -4.74 -3.34
C CYS A 112 -11.15 -3.66 -4.23
N LEU A 113 -10.49 -2.67 -3.63
CA LEU A 113 -9.62 -1.74 -4.35
C LEU A 113 -8.22 -2.31 -4.43
N ALA A 114 -7.73 -2.53 -5.63
CA ALA A 114 -6.34 -2.89 -5.90
C ALA A 114 -5.70 -1.81 -6.77
N PHE A 115 -4.66 -1.18 -6.27
CA PHE A 115 -3.91 -0.17 -7.02
C PHE A 115 -2.41 -0.26 -6.77
N SER A 116 -1.63 0.28 -7.68
CA SER A 116 -0.18 0.40 -7.55
C SER A 116 0.30 1.73 -8.12
N PHE A 117 1.41 2.22 -7.58
CA PHE A 117 2.09 3.43 -8.03
C PHE A 117 3.61 3.27 -7.86
N GLN A 118 4.37 4.22 -8.41
CA GLN A 118 5.83 4.23 -8.31
C GLN A 118 6.34 5.49 -7.66
N SER A 119 7.35 5.31 -6.80
CA SER A 119 8.11 6.37 -6.13
C SER A 119 9.59 6.17 -6.37
N SER A 120 10.39 7.24 -6.28
CA SER A 120 11.83 7.19 -6.52
C SER A 120 12.60 7.76 -5.33
N PHE A 121 13.59 6.99 -4.85
CA PHE A 121 14.42 7.35 -3.69
C PHE A 121 15.91 7.28 -4.05
N VAL A 122 16.71 8.15 -3.45
CA VAL A 122 18.18 8.14 -3.60
C VAL A 122 18.82 7.35 -2.46
N ASP A 123 18.29 7.51 -1.25
CA ASP A 123 18.78 6.85 -0.05
C ASP A 123 18.07 5.51 0.19
N GLY A 124 18.81 4.39 0.07
CA GLY A 124 18.31 3.05 0.31
C GLY A 124 17.97 2.76 1.77
N THR A 125 18.50 3.54 2.73
CA THR A 125 18.23 3.35 4.16
C THR A 125 16.79 3.72 4.53
N THR A 126 16.14 4.55 3.70
CA THR A 126 14.75 4.97 3.90
C THR A 126 13.71 3.95 3.39
N LEU A 127 14.12 3.00 2.54
CA LEU A 127 13.20 2.08 1.87
C LEU A 127 12.30 1.25 2.81
N PRO A 128 12.79 0.75 3.97
CA PRO A 128 11.94 0.02 4.90
C PRO A 128 10.72 0.83 5.39
N PHE A 129 10.86 2.15 5.45
CA PHE A 129 9.83 3.05 5.94
C PHE A 129 8.76 3.42 4.90
N VAL A 130 8.99 3.15 3.62
CA VAL A 130 8.01 3.46 2.56
C VAL A 130 6.68 2.77 2.85
N GLN A 131 6.68 1.50 3.22
CA GLN A 131 5.45 0.78 3.58
C GLN A 131 4.75 1.34 4.82
N TYR A 132 5.49 1.96 5.76
CA TYR A 132 4.91 2.59 6.95
C TYR A 132 4.28 3.93 6.60
N LEU A 133 4.92 4.71 5.72
CA LEU A 133 4.36 5.93 5.17
C LEU A 133 3.04 5.65 4.42
N VAL A 134 3.03 4.62 3.58
CA VAL A 134 1.83 4.16 2.85
C VAL A 134 0.74 3.71 3.82
N SER A 135 1.11 2.98 4.89
CA SER A 135 0.15 2.58 5.92
C SER A 135 -0.52 3.78 6.58
N LEU A 136 0.25 4.82 6.92
CA LEU A 136 -0.28 6.07 7.47
C LEU A 136 -1.18 6.80 6.48
N ALA A 137 -0.81 6.85 5.20
CA ALA A 137 -1.64 7.47 4.17
C ALA A 137 -2.99 6.73 4.00
N ILE A 138 -3.01 5.39 4.13
CA ILE A 138 -4.23 4.61 4.17
C ILE A 138 -5.09 4.99 5.39
N ILE A 139 -4.51 5.11 6.59
CA ILE A 139 -5.24 5.54 7.79
C ILE A 139 -5.83 6.94 7.58
N LYS A 140 -5.05 7.88 7.03
CA LYS A 140 -5.55 9.23 6.73
C LYS A 140 -6.66 9.23 5.68
N ALA A 141 -6.59 8.35 4.69
CA ALA A 141 -7.68 8.17 3.74
C ALA A 141 -8.96 7.65 4.44
N VAL A 142 -8.82 6.70 5.36
CA VAL A 142 -9.96 6.22 6.19
C VAL A 142 -10.57 7.38 7.00
N GLU A 143 -9.74 8.21 7.64
CA GLU A 143 -10.20 9.38 8.41
C GLU A 143 -11.01 10.37 7.56
N VAL A 144 -10.64 10.52 6.28
CA VAL A 144 -11.34 11.41 5.33
C VAL A 144 -12.68 10.84 4.90
N VAL A 145 -12.74 9.54 4.62
CA VAL A 145 -13.97 8.88 4.12
C VAL A 145 -14.93 8.45 5.22
N HIS A 146 -14.54 8.54 6.49
CA HIS A 146 -15.36 8.19 7.65
C HIS A 146 -16.37 9.31 7.96
N VAL A 147 -17.45 9.34 7.20
CA VAL A 147 -18.45 10.43 7.28
C VAL A 147 -19.12 10.51 8.65
N ALA A 148 -19.41 9.37 9.29
CA ALA A 148 -20.09 9.33 10.60
C ALA A 148 -19.25 9.92 11.74
N VAL A 149 -17.91 9.80 11.65
CA VAL A 149 -16.96 10.36 12.64
C VAL A 149 -15.78 10.97 11.90
N PRO A 150 -15.93 12.19 11.34
CA PRO A 150 -14.87 12.82 10.57
C PRO A 150 -13.57 12.97 11.35
N GLY A 151 -12.43 12.68 10.71
CA GLY A 151 -11.10 12.73 11.33
C GLY A 151 -10.75 11.52 12.20
N SER A 152 -11.60 10.49 12.24
CA SER A 152 -11.35 9.24 12.94
C SER A 152 -11.20 8.06 11.99
N ALA A 153 -10.17 7.24 12.18
CA ALA A 153 -10.03 5.96 11.49
C ALA A 153 -10.88 4.83 12.08
N GLY A 154 -11.71 5.14 13.09
CA GLY A 154 -12.50 4.13 13.80
C GLY A 154 -11.61 3.03 14.38
N PRO A 155 -11.97 1.73 14.18
CA PRO A 155 -11.18 0.59 14.65
C PRO A 155 -10.02 0.20 13.71
N VAL A 156 -9.75 0.98 12.65
CA VAL A 156 -8.70 0.65 11.67
C VAL A 156 -7.32 0.93 12.27
N ARG A 157 -6.43 -0.03 12.19
CA ARG A 157 -5.07 -0.01 12.77
C ARG A 157 -4.05 -0.61 11.81
N ILE A 158 -2.80 -0.25 12.05
CA ILE A 158 -1.64 -0.76 11.32
C ILE A 158 -1.08 -1.99 12.05
N LYS A 159 -0.99 -3.11 11.35
CA LYS A 159 -0.22 -4.25 11.79
C LYS A 159 1.12 -4.25 11.05
N TRP A 160 2.19 -4.01 11.80
CA TRP A 160 3.55 -4.04 11.26
C TRP A 160 3.84 -5.38 10.57
N PRO A 161 4.56 -5.40 9.44
CA PRO A 161 5.14 -4.22 8.80
C PRO A 161 4.24 -3.59 7.72
N ASN A 162 3.19 -4.26 7.23
CA ASN A 162 2.57 -3.91 5.95
C ASN A 162 1.09 -4.25 5.83
N ASP A 163 0.42 -4.52 6.93
CA ASP A 163 -0.98 -4.94 6.92
C ASP A 163 -1.90 -3.91 7.58
N ILE A 164 -3.10 -3.78 7.08
CA ILE A 164 -4.16 -2.96 7.65
C ILE A 164 -5.23 -3.88 8.25
N TYR A 165 -5.57 -3.62 9.49
CA TYR A 165 -6.50 -4.40 10.29
C TYR A 165 -7.66 -3.56 10.80
N ALA A 166 -8.80 -4.16 10.99
CA ALA A 166 -9.92 -3.60 11.76
C ALA A 166 -10.57 -4.73 12.55
N ASN A 167 -10.90 -4.47 13.83
CA ASN A 167 -11.49 -5.47 14.72
C ASN A 167 -10.75 -6.83 14.68
N GLN A 168 -9.41 -6.81 14.67
CA GLN A 168 -8.53 -7.97 14.60
C GLN A 168 -8.58 -8.76 13.28
N VAL A 169 -9.29 -8.26 12.26
CA VAL A 169 -9.38 -8.87 10.93
C VAL A 169 -8.56 -8.05 9.93
N LYS A 170 -7.82 -8.73 9.06
CA LYS A 170 -7.07 -8.07 7.99
C LYS A 170 -8.04 -7.57 6.92
N ILE A 171 -7.98 -6.27 6.63
CA ILE A 171 -8.79 -5.60 5.62
C ILE A 171 -7.96 -5.03 4.47
N GLY A 172 -6.64 -4.98 4.61
CA GLY A 172 -5.76 -4.47 3.58
C GLY A 172 -4.32 -4.96 3.74
N GLY A 173 -3.53 -4.79 2.69
CA GLY A 173 -2.12 -5.13 2.66
C GLY A 173 -1.35 -4.28 1.66
N ILE A 174 -0.06 -4.10 1.94
CA ILE A 174 0.87 -3.29 1.16
C ILE A 174 2.01 -4.18 0.69
N LEU A 175 2.42 -4.01 -0.56
CA LEU A 175 3.56 -4.68 -1.17
C LEU A 175 4.50 -3.66 -1.80
N CYS A 176 5.65 -3.40 -1.16
CA CYS A 176 6.70 -2.56 -1.72
C CYS A 176 7.79 -3.46 -2.32
N GLN A 177 8.16 -3.19 -3.56
CA GLN A 177 9.25 -3.86 -4.26
C GLN A 177 10.16 -2.80 -4.88
N SER A 178 11.44 -2.84 -4.53
CA SER A 178 12.44 -1.88 -5.03
C SER A 178 13.34 -2.49 -6.09
N GLU A 179 13.76 -1.66 -7.04
CA GLU A 179 14.78 -1.94 -8.03
C GLU A 179 15.78 -0.78 -8.07
N TYR A 180 17.08 -1.09 -7.94
CA TYR A 180 18.13 -0.07 -8.04
C TYR A 180 18.59 0.06 -9.47
N ARG A 181 18.53 1.28 -10.02
CA ARG A 181 18.99 1.58 -11.36
C ARG A 181 19.41 3.04 -11.49
N ASN A 182 20.51 3.30 -12.19
CA ASN A 182 20.99 4.65 -12.49
C ASN A 182 21.11 5.54 -11.26
N GLY A 183 21.62 5.01 -10.13
CA GLY A 183 21.83 5.77 -8.91
C GLY A 183 20.58 6.03 -8.08
N LYS A 184 19.43 5.44 -8.42
CA LYS A 184 18.16 5.61 -7.71
C LYS A 184 17.46 4.27 -7.47
N PHE A 185 16.67 4.22 -6.42
CA PHE A 185 15.74 3.13 -6.15
C PHE A 185 14.36 3.52 -6.70
N SER A 186 13.85 2.72 -7.63
CA SER A 186 12.44 2.77 -8.04
C SER A 186 11.67 1.81 -7.16
N VAL A 187 10.70 2.30 -6.42
CA VAL A 187 9.84 1.48 -5.55
C VAL A 187 8.46 1.40 -6.17
N THR A 188 8.07 0.20 -6.56
CA THR A 188 6.68 -0.08 -6.96
C THR A 188 5.91 -0.51 -5.73
N THR A 189 4.90 0.26 -5.37
CA THR A 189 4.03 0.02 -4.22
C THR A 189 2.67 -0.43 -4.70
N GLY A 190 2.25 -1.62 -4.27
CA GLY A 190 0.90 -2.15 -4.44
C GLY A 190 0.13 -2.08 -3.13
N VAL A 191 -1.12 -1.68 -3.22
CA VAL A 191 -2.07 -1.62 -2.11
C VAL A 191 -3.31 -2.41 -2.50
N GLY A 192 -3.72 -3.32 -1.62
CA GLY A 192 -5.02 -3.99 -1.68
C GLY A 192 -5.81 -3.65 -0.43
N ILE A 193 -7.05 -3.18 -0.59
CA ILE A 193 -7.93 -2.87 0.54
C ILE A 193 -9.37 -3.24 0.24
N ASN A 194 -10.04 -3.86 1.21
CA ASN A 194 -11.44 -4.24 1.12
C ASN A 194 -12.31 -3.00 1.35
N ILE A 195 -12.91 -2.47 0.29
CA ILE A 195 -13.80 -1.30 0.36
C ILE A 195 -15.24 -1.73 0.62
N SER A 196 -15.79 -2.59 -0.26
CA SER A 196 -17.19 -3.05 -0.19
C SER A 196 -17.35 -4.57 -0.30
N ASN A 197 -16.26 -5.31 -0.51
CA ASN A 197 -16.28 -6.77 -0.60
C ASN A 197 -16.40 -7.41 0.80
N ARG A 198 -17.47 -8.16 1.04
CA ARG A 198 -17.74 -8.83 2.31
C ARG A 198 -17.16 -10.25 2.41
N SER A 199 -16.42 -10.65 1.39
CA SER A 199 -15.72 -11.95 1.35
C SER A 199 -14.33 -11.73 0.73
N PRO A 200 -13.28 -12.39 1.22
CA PRO A 200 -13.26 -13.41 2.28
C PRO A 200 -13.29 -12.85 3.71
N THR A 201 -13.24 -11.52 3.89
CA THR A 201 -13.22 -10.85 5.19
C THR A 201 -14.15 -9.62 5.19
N ILE A 202 -14.16 -8.87 6.29
CA ILE A 202 -14.92 -7.62 6.42
C ILE A 202 -14.34 -6.52 5.52
N CYS A 203 -15.13 -5.48 5.27
CA CYS A 203 -14.76 -4.34 4.43
C CYS A 203 -14.95 -3.00 5.15
N LEU A 204 -14.37 -1.92 4.57
CA LEU A 204 -14.44 -0.58 5.15
C LEU A 204 -15.88 -0.07 5.29
N GLN A 205 -16.75 -0.33 4.31
CA GLN A 205 -18.13 0.12 4.38
C GLN A 205 -18.86 -0.46 5.61
N ASP A 206 -18.63 -1.75 5.93
CA ASP A 206 -19.24 -2.38 7.12
C ASP A 206 -18.63 -1.88 8.44
N ILE A 207 -17.34 -1.46 8.42
CA ILE A 207 -16.62 -1.00 9.61
C ILE A 207 -16.95 0.46 9.95
N LEU A 208 -17.10 1.31 8.93
CA LEU A 208 -17.29 2.75 9.08
C LEU A 208 -18.75 3.16 9.04
N GLY A 209 -19.64 2.26 8.61
CA GLY A 209 -21.08 2.44 8.60
C GLY A 209 -21.74 1.94 9.87
N THR A 210 -22.95 2.45 10.12
CA THR A 210 -23.91 1.92 11.09
C THR A 210 -25.20 1.56 10.35
N GLU A 211 -26.14 0.88 11.02
CA GLU A 211 -27.49 0.64 10.44
C GLU A 211 -28.21 1.94 10.10
N GLU A 212 -27.99 2.99 10.92
CA GLU A 212 -28.63 4.31 10.78
C GLU A 212 -27.89 5.20 9.76
N GLN A 213 -26.57 5.02 9.63
CA GLN A 213 -25.70 5.76 8.71
C GLN A 213 -24.78 4.80 7.94
N PRO A 214 -25.27 4.17 6.87
CA PRO A 214 -24.43 3.29 6.05
C PRO A 214 -23.28 4.07 5.39
N CYS A 215 -22.10 3.51 5.43
CA CYS A 215 -20.97 4.04 4.67
C CYS A 215 -21.06 3.56 3.22
N SER A 216 -20.99 4.50 2.27
CA SER A 216 -21.09 4.21 0.82
C SER A 216 -19.83 4.64 0.06
N VAL A 217 -18.67 4.68 0.71
CA VAL A 217 -17.42 5.09 0.07
C VAL A 217 -17.12 4.24 -1.17
N SER A 218 -16.83 4.90 -2.29
CA SER A 218 -16.40 4.25 -3.54
C SER A 218 -14.89 4.02 -3.54
N LYS A 219 -14.40 3.19 -4.47
CA LYS A 219 -12.97 2.95 -4.69
C LYS A 219 -12.26 4.24 -5.10
N GLU A 220 -12.89 5.04 -5.94
CA GLU A 220 -12.35 6.31 -6.45
C GLU A 220 -12.24 7.37 -5.35
N GLU A 221 -13.25 7.48 -4.48
CA GLU A 221 -13.19 8.37 -3.32
C GLU A 221 -12.06 7.98 -2.37
N PHE A 222 -11.91 6.69 -2.09
CA PHE A 222 -10.82 6.21 -1.24
C PHE A 222 -9.46 6.42 -1.90
N LEU A 223 -9.32 6.11 -3.21
CA LEU A 223 -8.07 6.30 -3.95
C LEU A 223 -7.67 7.77 -4.00
N ALA A 224 -8.63 8.67 -4.23
CA ALA A 224 -8.37 10.11 -4.20
C ALA A 224 -7.94 10.58 -2.81
N ALA A 225 -8.62 10.15 -1.76
CA ALA A 225 -8.25 10.47 -0.38
C ALA A 225 -6.84 9.97 -0.04
N PHE A 226 -6.48 8.75 -0.48
CA PHE A 226 -5.13 8.20 -0.34
C PHE A 226 -4.10 9.06 -1.07
N CYS A 227 -4.30 9.36 -2.35
CA CYS A 227 -3.36 10.17 -3.14
C CYS A 227 -3.14 11.56 -2.51
N ASN A 228 -4.23 12.20 -2.09
CA ASN A 228 -4.20 13.52 -1.45
C ASN A 228 -3.46 13.50 -0.10
N ALA A 229 -3.52 12.39 0.64
CA ALA A 229 -2.76 12.22 1.86
C ALA A 229 -1.27 11.88 1.59
N TYR A 230 -1.02 10.96 0.67
CA TYR A 230 0.31 10.41 0.43
C TYR A 230 1.27 11.42 -0.19
N GLU A 231 0.86 12.18 -1.21
CA GLU A 231 1.78 13.07 -1.94
C GLU A 231 2.48 14.12 -1.03
N PRO A 232 1.80 14.85 -0.14
CA PRO A 232 2.48 15.77 0.77
C PRO A 232 3.34 15.03 1.82
N MET A 233 2.92 13.83 2.23
CA MET A 233 3.72 12.99 3.14
C MET A 233 5.00 12.50 2.47
N GLU A 234 4.94 12.08 1.20
CA GLU A 234 6.12 11.66 0.44
C GLU A 234 7.13 12.81 0.30
N LYS A 235 6.68 14.02 0.00
CA LYS A 235 7.57 15.22 -0.06
C LYS A 235 8.29 15.44 1.26
N LEU A 236 7.56 15.43 2.37
CA LEU A 236 8.15 15.61 3.70
C LEU A 236 9.09 14.45 4.06
N PHE A 237 8.74 13.22 3.65
CA PHE A 237 9.57 12.04 3.87
C PHE A 237 10.90 12.10 3.09
N LEU A 238 10.88 12.59 1.85
CA LEU A 238 12.08 12.79 1.04
C LEU A 238 13.02 13.85 1.65
N GLU A 239 12.47 14.86 2.35
CA GLU A 239 13.24 15.93 2.98
C GLU A 239 13.77 15.56 4.37
N LYS A 240 12.98 14.87 5.19
CA LYS A 240 13.22 14.68 6.63
C LYS A 240 13.25 13.22 7.09
N GLY A 241 13.08 12.24 6.17
CA GLY A 241 12.95 10.84 6.55
C GLY A 241 11.67 10.55 7.29
N PHE A 242 11.64 9.45 8.04
CA PHE A 242 10.43 8.95 8.72
C PHE A 242 10.16 9.60 10.09
N GLU A 243 11.13 10.29 10.68
CA GLU A 243 11.03 10.86 12.02
C GLU A 243 9.75 11.69 12.25
N PRO A 244 9.32 12.60 11.34
CA PRO A 244 8.10 13.37 11.54
C PRO A 244 6.81 12.53 11.64
N PHE A 245 6.86 11.27 11.18
CA PHE A 245 5.71 10.36 11.14
C PHE A 245 5.70 9.34 12.27
N MET A 246 6.82 9.20 13.01
CA MET A 246 7.02 8.13 13.99
C MET A 246 5.92 8.10 15.05
N THR A 247 5.64 9.24 15.69
CA THR A 247 4.64 9.35 16.74
C THR A 247 3.25 8.97 16.21
N ASP A 248 2.89 9.47 15.02
CA ASP A 248 1.60 9.21 14.40
C ASP A 248 1.45 7.73 14.01
N TYR A 249 2.53 7.11 13.52
CA TYR A 249 2.56 5.69 13.19
C TYR A 249 2.37 4.81 14.44
N LEU A 250 3.14 5.06 15.50
CA LEU A 250 3.07 4.29 16.74
C LEU A 250 1.72 4.47 17.49
N ALA A 251 1.06 5.63 17.34
CA ALA A 251 -0.27 5.84 17.89
C ALA A 251 -1.37 5.02 17.19
N ARG A 252 -1.12 4.57 15.94
CA ARG A 252 -2.10 3.86 15.09
C ARG A 252 -1.77 2.39 14.85
N TRP A 253 -0.65 1.90 15.35
CA TRP A 253 -0.28 0.50 15.20
C TRP A 253 -0.82 -0.39 16.33
N LEU A 254 -0.73 -1.71 16.14
CA LEU A 254 -1.28 -2.70 17.08
C LEU A 254 -0.28 -3.19 18.13
N HIS A 255 0.97 -2.65 18.16
CA HIS A 255 2.06 -3.38 18.80
C HIS A 255 2.62 -2.74 20.07
N THR A 256 2.17 -1.53 20.46
CA THR A 256 2.65 -0.87 21.70
C THR A 256 2.48 -1.79 22.91
N ASP A 257 3.57 -2.04 23.63
CA ASP A 257 3.65 -2.88 24.83
C ASP A 257 3.13 -4.32 24.68
N GLN A 258 3.00 -4.79 23.44
CA GLN A 258 2.64 -6.18 23.15
C GLN A 258 3.77 -7.10 23.61
N VAL A 259 3.41 -8.13 24.42
CA VAL A 259 4.33 -9.20 24.78
C VAL A 259 4.38 -10.23 23.67
N VAL A 260 5.60 -10.54 23.22
CA VAL A 260 5.86 -11.52 22.16
C VAL A 260 6.85 -12.56 22.64
N GLN A 261 6.80 -13.76 22.06
CA GLN A 261 7.79 -14.81 22.30
C GLN A 261 8.85 -14.78 21.20
N VAL A 262 10.10 -14.55 21.58
CA VAL A 262 11.23 -14.51 20.63
C VAL A 262 12.04 -15.78 20.79
N ALA A 263 12.29 -16.50 19.67
CA ALA A 263 13.17 -17.67 19.71
C ALA A 263 14.62 -17.21 19.93
N SER A 264 15.26 -17.77 20.97
CA SER A 264 16.66 -17.54 21.27
C SER A 264 17.50 -18.68 20.67
N GLY A 265 18.40 -18.34 19.71
CA GLY A 265 19.34 -19.30 19.09
C GLY A 265 18.95 -19.75 17.68
N ASP A 266 19.90 -20.39 16.99
CA ASP A 266 19.88 -20.77 15.57
C ASP A 266 18.98 -21.97 15.25
N ASP A 267 18.50 -22.70 16.25
CA ASP A 267 17.77 -23.95 16.06
C ASP A 267 16.23 -23.74 16.13
N ALA A 268 15.50 -24.43 15.26
CA ALA A 268 14.04 -24.48 15.24
C ALA A 268 13.38 -24.97 16.56
N GLY A 269 14.20 -25.36 17.57
CA GLY A 269 13.84 -25.76 18.92
C GLY A 269 14.32 -24.82 20.02
N GLY A 270 14.86 -23.63 19.69
CA GLY A 270 15.41 -22.67 20.65
C GLY A 270 14.43 -22.27 21.74
N LYS A 271 14.95 -22.01 22.94
CA LYS A 271 14.17 -21.53 24.10
C LYS A 271 13.46 -20.23 23.71
N LYS A 272 12.16 -20.21 23.85
CA LYS A 272 11.37 -18.98 23.66
C LYS A 272 11.51 -18.11 24.90
N VAL A 273 11.83 -16.83 24.68
CA VAL A 273 11.92 -15.83 25.73
C VAL A 273 10.89 -14.74 25.48
N PRO A 274 10.20 -14.28 26.52
CA PRO A 274 9.27 -13.17 26.39
C PRO A 274 10.02 -11.87 26.13
N ALA A 275 9.45 -11.00 25.30
CA ALA A 275 9.94 -9.66 25.07
C ALA A 275 8.77 -8.72 24.83
N VAL A 276 8.92 -7.47 25.24
CA VAL A 276 7.90 -6.42 25.11
C VAL A 276 8.26 -5.51 23.94
N ILE A 277 7.36 -5.33 22.98
CA ILE A 277 7.55 -4.40 21.86
C ILE A 277 7.53 -2.97 22.38
N LYS A 278 8.57 -2.20 22.08
CA LYS A 278 8.77 -0.82 22.54
C LYS A 278 8.68 0.22 21.41
N GLY A 279 8.77 -0.19 20.16
CA GLY A 279 8.75 0.74 19.04
C GLY A 279 9.43 0.19 17.79
N LEU A 280 9.99 1.10 17.01
CA LEU A 280 10.80 0.82 15.84
C LEU A 280 12.26 1.26 16.08
N THR A 281 13.18 0.55 15.44
CA THR A 281 14.58 1.00 15.36
C THR A 281 14.74 2.10 14.29
N SER A 282 15.91 2.73 14.25
CA SER A 282 16.26 3.70 13.20
C SER A 282 16.32 3.07 11.80
N THR A 283 16.34 1.75 11.70
CA THR A 283 16.33 0.97 10.45
C THR A 283 14.95 0.43 10.08
N GLY A 284 13.92 0.71 10.91
CA GLY A 284 12.54 0.27 10.68
C GLY A 284 12.22 -1.14 11.17
N CYS A 285 13.13 -1.81 11.87
CA CYS A 285 12.84 -3.07 12.53
C CYS A 285 12.00 -2.87 13.79
N LEU A 286 11.31 -3.92 14.29
CA LEU A 286 10.70 -3.83 15.61
C LEU A 286 11.79 -3.79 16.68
N LEU A 287 11.64 -2.87 17.61
CA LEU A 287 12.40 -2.81 18.84
C LEU A 287 11.62 -3.50 19.96
N ALA A 288 12.17 -4.57 20.51
CA ALA A 288 11.62 -5.24 21.66
C ALA A 288 12.63 -5.24 22.83
N GLN A 289 12.15 -5.44 24.04
CA GLN A 289 12.94 -5.51 25.25
C GLN A 289 12.65 -6.83 25.97
N GLY A 290 13.69 -7.62 26.22
CA GLY A 290 13.62 -8.82 27.03
C GLY A 290 13.50 -8.54 28.52
N ASP A 291 13.17 -9.57 29.32
CA ASP A 291 13.03 -9.45 30.79
C ASP A 291 14.36 -9.09 31.46
N ASP A 292 15.48 -9.40 30.85
CA ASP A 292 16.84 -9.03 31.29
C ASP A 292 17.22 -7.58 30.90
N GLY A 293 16.30 -6.82 30.29
CA GLY A 293 16.54 -5.49 29.78
C GLY A 293 17.25 -5.42 28.43
N ALA A 294 17.63 -6.56 27.84
CA ALA A 294 18.30 -6.60 26.56
C ALA A 294 17.40 -6.04 25.44
N ARG A 295 17.98 -5.23 24.56
CA ARG A 295 17.30 -4.75 23.35
C ARG A 295 17.40 -5.78 22.24
N LEU A 296 16.27 -6.10 21.62
CA LEU A 296 16.14 -7.06 20.54
C LEU A 296 15.61 -6.36 19.31
N GLU A 297 16.29 -6.53 18.17
CA GLU A 297 15.80 -6.09 16.88
C GLU A 297 15.15 -7.26 16.13
N LEU A 298 13.91 -7.08 15.67
CA LEU A 298 13.12 -8.12 15.03
C LEU A 298 12.80 -7.71 13.60
N TYR A 299 13.23 -8.52 12.65
CA TYR A 299 13.17 -8.23 11.23
C TYR A 299 11.86 -8.71 10.60
N PRO A 300 11.32 -8.00 9.56
CA PRO A 300 10.06 -8.37 8.92
C PRO A 300 10.16 -9.61 8.02
N ASP A 301 11.36 -9.95 7.55
CA ASP A 301 11.55 -11.00 6.56
C ASP A 301 11.89 -12.35 7.19
N GLY A 302 11.09 -13.35 6.83
CA GLY A 302 11.24 -14.73 7.28
C GLY A 302 10.70 -15.03 8.67
N ASN A 303 10.10 -14.05 9.32
CA ASN A 303 9.37 -14.24 10.55
C ASN A 303 7.88 -14.14 10.29
N SER A 304 7.14 -15.24 10.44
CA SER A 304 5.70 -15.16 10.55
C SER A 304 5.37 -14.59 11.93
N PHE A 305 4.92 -13.35 11.97
CA PHE A 305 4.32 -12.79 13.16
C PHE A 305 2.89 -13.34 13.26
N ASP A 306 2.71 -14.30 14.13
CA ASP A 306 1.37 -14.74 14.49
C ASP A 306 0.82 -13.80 15.56
N PHE A 307 -0.02 -12.88 15.12
CA PHE A 307 -0.66 -11.88 15.99
C PHE A 307 -1.49 -12.55 17.11
N LEU A 308 -2.13 -13.67 16.82
CA LEU A 308 -2.98 -14.37 17.78
C LEU A 308 -2.17 -15.15 18.82
N SER A 309 -1.01 -15.65 18.45
CA SER A 309 -0.12 -16.40 19.36
C SER A 309 1.03 -15.57 19.93
N GLY A 310 1.23 -14.33 19.45
CA GLY A 310 2.34 -13.48 19.90
C GLY A 310 3.73 -14.05 19.57
N LEU A 311 3.84 -14.91 18.56
CA LEU A 311 5.08 -15.60 18.21
C LEU A 311 5.87 -14.84 17.14
N LEU A 312 7.11 -14.48 17.47
CA LEU A 312 8.12 -13.97 16.55
C LEU A 312 9.27 -14.94 16.44
N LYS A 313 9.70 -15.27 15.24
CA LYS A 313 10.96 -15.98 15.01
C LYS A 313 12.03 -14.96 14.65
N ARG A 314 13.16 -15.00 15.38
CA ARG A 314 14.37 -14.25 15.03
C ARG A 314 15.04 -14.94 13.85
N LYS A 315 15.35 -14.19 12.79
CA LYS A 315 16.28 -14.64 11.75
C LYS A 315 17.66 -14.06 12.09
N LEU A 316 18.64 -14.90 12.16
CA LEU A 316 20.05 -14.53 12.27
C LEU A 316 20.58 -14.14 10.90
#